data_673f19f4f30c2aeadb0be2dedc0f1238
#
_entry.id   673f19f4f30c2aeadb0be2dedc0f1238
#
_cell.length_a   1.000
_cell.length_b   1.000
_cell.length_c   1.000
_cell.angle_alpha   90.00
_cell.angle_beta   90.00
_cell.angle_gamma   90.00
#
_symmetry.space_group_name_H-M   'P 1'
#
loop_
_entity.id
_entity.type
_entity.pdbx_description
1 polymer ?
#
loop_
_entity_poly.entity_id
_entity_poly.type
_entity_poly.pdbx_seq_one_letter_code
_entity_poly.pdbx_strand_id
1 'polypeptide(L)'
;MNKKKENEIIVFKGENIRRIWYKDKWFFSIVDIVGILTESSIPKRYWSDLKIKLKEEGFEVYDVIVRLKLVAEDDKLRETDCADTESIFRIIQSIPSKKVEPFKRWLAKVGYERIQEIENPELAQERMKKLYE
;
A
#
# COMPACT_ATOMS: atom_id res chain seq x y z
N MET A 1 21.40 -10.95 -4.75
CA MET A 1 20.02 -10.79 -4.30
C MET A 1 19.40 -9.57 -4.93
N ASN A 2 18.14 -9.66 -5.29
CA ASN A 2 17.43 -8.61 -5.98
C ASN A 2 16.96 -7.52 -4.99
N LYS A 3 17.40 -6.28 -5.17
CA LYS A 3 16.99 -5.15 -4.34
C LYS A 3 15.48 -4.91 -4.37
N LYS A 4 14.85 -5.16 -5.52
CA LYS A 4 13.40 -5.06 -5.67
C LYS A 4 12.67 -6.01 -4.72
N LYS A 5 13.18 -7.24 -4.58
CA LYS A 5 12.62 -8.23 -3.66
C LYS A 5 12.79 -7.79 -2.20
N GLU A 6 13.93 -7.19 -1.85
CA GLU A 6 14.15 -6.65 -0.52
C GLU A 6 13.18 -5.52 -0.20
N ASN A 7 12.91 -4.63 -1.18
CA ASN A 7 11.96 -3.55 -1.00
C ASN A 7 10.53 -4.09 -0.83
N GLU A 8 10.17 -5.13 -1.57
CA GLU A 8 8.87 -5.78 -1.41
C GLU A 8 8.70 -6.36 0.00
N ILE A 9 9.76 -6.99 0.53
CA ILE A 9 9.75 -7.54 1.88
C ILE A 9 9.55 -6.44 2.92
N ILE A 10 10.26 -5.31 2.78
CA ILE A 10 10.15 -4.19 3.71
C ILE A 10 8.75 -3.57 3.68
N VAL A 11 8.23 -3.31 2.50
CA VAL A 11 6.93 -2.62 2.35
C VAL A 11 5.77 -3.55 2.68
N PHE A 12 5.75 -4.76 2.12
CA PHE A 12 4.62 -5.66 2.24
C PHE A 12 4.99 -7.06 2.74
N LYS A 13 6.11 -7.16 3.47
CA LYS A 13 6.57 -8.41 4.10
C LYS A 13 6.75 -9.57 3.12
N GLY A 14 7.01 -9.27 1.84
CA GLY A 14 7.24 -10.28 0.81
C GLY A 14 6.03 -11.13 0.45
N GLU A 15 4.86 -10.78 0.94
CA GLU A 15 3.64 -11.51 0.67
C GLU A 15 3.06 -11.17 -0.70
N ASN A 16 2.23 -12.10 -1.22
CA ASN A 16 1.60 -11.89 -2.51
C ASN A 16 0.43 -10.93 -2.41
N ILE A 17 0.55 -9.80 -3.08
CA ILE A 17 -0.52 -8.83 -3.21
C ILE A 17 -0.94 -8.81 -4.67
N ARG A 18 -2.21 -9.06 -4.91
CA ARG A 18 -2.74 -8.99 -6.28
C ARG A 18 -2.74 -7.55 -6.72
N ARG A 19 -2.28 -7.33 -7.94
CA ARG A 19 -2.22 -6.00 -8.54
C ARG A 19 -2.51 -6.09 -10.03
N ILE A 20 -2.89 -4.95 -10.60
CA ILE A 20 -3.17 -4.84 -12.02
C ILE A 20 -2.75 -3.47 -12.54
N TRP A 21 -2.20 -3.45 -13.75
CA TRP A 21 -1.88 -2.21 -14.44
C TRP A 21 -3.16 -1.69 -15.11
N TYR A 22 -3.56 -0.47 -14.77
CA TYR A 22 -4.80 0.11 -15.26
C TYR A 22 -4.64 1.63 -15.35
N LYS A 23 -4.97 2.20 -16.51
CA LYS A 23 -4.86 3.65 -16.76
C LYS A 23 -3.49 4.22 -16.36
N ASP A 24 -2.43 3.54 -16.80
CA ASP A 24 -1.04 3.95 -16.59
C ASP A 24 -0.57 3.98 -15.14
N LYS A 25 -1.23 3.22 -14.27
CA LYS A 25 -0.86 3.09 -12.85
C LYS A 25 -1.05 1.65 -12.37
N TRP A 26 -0.30 1.30 -11.35
CA TRP A 26 -0.55 0.07 -10.61
C TRP A 26 -1.69 0.28 -9.62
N PHE A 27 -2.65 -0.63 -9.64
CA PHE A 27 -3.73 -0.72 -8.67
C PHE A 27 -3.58 -2.01 -7.88
N PHE A 28 -3.77 -1.94 -6.58
CA PHE A 28 -3.55 -3.05 -5.66
C PHE A 28 -4.85 -3.45 -4.99
N SER A 29 -5.00 -4.77 -4.74
CA SER A 29 -6.14 -5.27 -3.97
C SER A 29 -6.04 -4.75 -2.53
N ILE A 30 -7.04 -3.97 -2.11
CA ILE A 30 -7.06 -3.39 -0.76
C ILE A 30 -7.18 -4.49 0.29
N VAL A 31 -8.02 -5.49 0.05
CA VAL A 31 -8.22 -6.61 0.98
C VAL A 31 -6.91 -7.37 1.21
N ASP A 32 -6.12 -7.58 0.16
CA ASP A 32 -4.85 -8.28 0.30
C ASP A 32 -3.88 -7.49 1.19
N ILE A 33 -3.78 -6.19 0.97
CA ILE A 33 -2.89 -5.32 1.76
C ILE A 33 -3.35 -5.27 3.22
N VAL A 34 -4.64 -5.08 3.44
CA VAL A 34 -5.21 -5.05 4.79
C VAL A 34 -4.94 -6.38 5.51
N GLY A 35 -5.16 -7.49 4.82
CA GLY A 35 -4.92 -8.82 5.39
C GLY A 35 -3.47 -9.04 5.81
N ILE A 36 -2.54 -8.65 4.96
CA ILE A 36 -1.10 -8.81 5.23
C ILE A 36 -0.66 -7.92 6.40
N LEU A 37 -1.05 -6.66 6.39
CA LEU A 37 -0.58 -5.70 7.39
C LEU A 37 -1.21 -5.91 8.75
N THR A 38 -2.47 -6.31 8.81
CA THR A 38 -3.18 -6.52 10.08
C THR A 38 -3.11 -7.94 10.58
N GLU A 39 -2.73 -8.89 9.69
CA GLU A 39 -2.77 -10.33 9.95
C GLU A 39 -4.17 -10.81 10.34
N SER A 40 -5.21 -10.11 9.89
CA SER A 40 -6.59 -10.47 10.16
C SER A 40 -6.96 -11.78 9.48
N SER A 41 -7.69 -12.64 10.18
CA SER A 41 -8.24 -13.87 9.61
C SER A 41 -9.48 -13.60 8.74
N ILE A 42 -10.04 -12.38 8.83
CA ILE A 42 -11.23 -11.97 8.07
C ILE A 42 -11.00 -10.61 7.40
N PRO A 43 -10.05 -10.54 6.46
CA PRO A 43 -9.65 -9.25 5.89
C PRO A 43 -10.78 -8.51 5.15
N LYS A 44 -11.72 -9.23 4.55
CA LYS A 44 -12.86 -8.60 3.87
C LYS A 44 -13.73 -7.82 4.84
N ARG A 45 -13.98 -8.39 6.01
CA ARG A 45 -14.76 -7.70 7.04
C ARG A 45 -13.98 -6.52 7.61
N TYR A 46 -12.67 -6.72 7.83
CA TYR A 46 -11.81 -5.64 8.29
C TYR A 46 -11.89 -4.44 7.34
N TRP A 47 -11.79 -4.70 6.05
CA TRP A 47 -11.88 -3.66 5.04
C TRP A 47 -13.25 -2.97 5.06
N SER A 48 -14.34 -3.73 5.20
CA SER A 48 -15.68 -3.14 5.29
C SER A 48 -15.81 -2.17 6.45
N ASP A 49 -15.28 -2.54 7.61
CA ASP A 49 -15.29 -1.67 8.79
C ASP A 49 -14.39 -0.45 8.60
N LEU A 50 -13.24 -0.64 7.97
CA LEU A 50 -12.29 0.44 7.70
C LEU A 50 -12.88 1.49 6.77
N LYS A 51 -13.67 1.07 5.77
CA LYS A 51 -14.34 2.02 4.87
C LYS A 51 -15.24 2.99 5.64
N ILE A 52 -15.96 2.48 6.62
CA ILE A 52 -16.84 3.30 7.47
C ILE A 52 -16.01 4.31 8.26
N LYS A 53 -14.92 3.85 8.86
CA LYS A 53 -14.01 4.72 9.62
C LYS A 53 -13.41 5.82 8.75
N LEU A 54 -12.97 5.48 7.54
CA LEU A 54 -12.40 6.45 6.61
C LEU A 54 -13.41 7.55 6.27
N LYS A 55 -14.67 7.16 6.04
CA LYS A 55 -15.73 8.11 5.76
C LYS A 55 -15.97 9.04 6.95
N GLU A 56 -15.98 8.50 8.17
CA GLU A 56 -16.11 9.28 9.39
C GLU A 56 -14.97 10.28 9.58
N GLU A 57 -13.78 9.93 9.14
CA GLU A 57 -12.61 10.81 9.16
C GLU A 57 -12.65 11.89 8.08
N GLY A 58 -13.66 11.87 7.22
CA GLY A 58 -13.79 12.83 6.13
C GLY A 58 -13.07 12.42 4.84
N PHE A 59 -12.60 11.19 4.75
CA PHE A 59 -11.95 10.69 3.53
C PHE A 59 -12.98 10.03 2.62
N GLU A 60 -13.13 10.59 1.42
CA GLU A 60 -14.09 10.07 0.43
C GLU A 60 -13.51 8.86 -0.29
N VAL A 61 -13.58 7.73 0.38
CA VAL A 61 -12.93 6.48 -0.06
C VAL A 61 -13.46 6.02 -1.43
N TYR A 62 -14.73 6.26 -1.72
CA TYR A 62 -15.32 5.84 -2.99
C TYR A 62 -14.82 6.63 -4.19
N ASP A 63 -14.19 7.80 -3.97
CA ASP A 63 -13.57 8.56 -5.05
C ASP A 63 -12.24 7.94 -5.51
N VAL A 64 -11.63 7.10 -4.67
CA VAL A 64 -10.32 6.51 -4.98
C VAL A 64 -10.36 5.01 -5.21
N ILE A 65 -11.45 4.34 -4.82
CA ILE A 65 -11.62 2.90 -5.06
C ILE A 65 -12.02 2.68 -6.52
N VAL A 66 -11.32 1.73 -7.17
CA VAL A 66 -11.68 1.24 -8.48
C VAL A 66 -11.94 -0.26 -8.35
N ARG A 67 -13.10 -0.72 -8.81
CA ARG A 67 -13.41 -2.15 -8.78
C ARG A 67 -12.88 -2.80 -10.07
N LEU A 68 -11.92 -3.67 -9.90
CA LEU A 68 -11.26 -4.36 -11.02
C LEU A 68 -11.38 -5.87 -10.82
N LYS A 69 -11.43 -6.60 -11.92
CA LYS A 69 -11.53 -8.06 -11.87
C LYS A 69 -10.16 -8.66 -11.65
N LEU A 70 -10.01 -9.35 -10.54
CA LEU A 70 -8.79 -10.07 -10.18
C LEU A 70 -9.12 -11.54 -9.93
N VAL A 71 -8.13 -12.41 -10.10
CA VAL A 71 -8.29 -13.84 -9.86
C VAL A 71 -8.51 -14.06 -8.35
N ALA A 72 -9.59 -14.76 -8.01
CA ALA A 72 -9.94 -15.08 -6.63
C ALA A 72 -9.47 -16.49 -6.25
N GLU A 73 -9.70 -16.89 -4.99
CA GLU A 73 -9.30 -18.21 -4.48
C GLU A 73 -9.91 -19.37 -5.26
N ASP A 74 -11.09 -19.16 -5.86
CA ASP A 74 -11.76 -20.17 -6.68
C ASP A 74 -11.30 -20.17 -8.15
N ASP A 75 -10.20 -19.47 -8.44
CA ASP A 75 -9.62 -19.30 -9.79
C ASP A 75 -10.52 -18.56 -10.77
N LYS A 76 -11.59 -17.95 -10.29
CA LYS A 76 -12.47 -17.12 -11.11
C LYS A 76 -12.13 -15.65 -10.98
N LEU A 77 -12.41 -14.88 -12.03
CA LEU A 77 -12.28 -13.43 -11.98
C LEU A 77 -13.44 -12.83 -11.20
N ARG A 78 -13.13 -12.04 -10.18
CA ARG A 78 -14.14 -11.39 -9.35
C ARG A 78 -13.80 -9.92 -9.17
N GLU A 79 -14.81 -9.09 -9.10
CA GLU A 79 -14.61 -7.68 -8.83
C GLU A 79 -14.04 -7.47 -7.44
N THR A 80 -12.97 -6.69 -7.38
CA THR A 80 -12.19 -6.47 -6.16
C THR A 80 -11.93 -4.98 -6.01
N ASP A 81 -12.11 -4.49 -4.79
CA ASP A 81 -11.78 -3.09 -4.48
C ASP A 81 -10.27 -2.88 -4.58
N CYS A 82 -9.86 -2.02 -5.48
CA CYS A 82 -8.46 -1.69 -5.72
C CYS A 82 -8.23 -0.19 -5.58
N ALA A 83 -7.00 0.17 -5.30
CA ALA A 83 -6.59 1.57 -5.24
C ALA A 83 -5.15 1.71 -5.70
N ASP A 84 -4.79 2.90 -6.18
CA ASP A 84 -3.42 3.18 -6.59
C ASP A 84 -2.50 3.33 -5.36
N THR A 85 -1.20 3.45 -5.60
CA THR A 85 -0.20 3.50 -4.53
C THR A 85 -0.46 4.62 -3.53
N GLU A 86 -0.73 5.82 -4.02
CA GLU A 86 -0.97 6.97 -3.15
C GLU A 86 -2.19 6.75 -2.26
N SER A 87 -3.29 6.28 -2.84
CA SER A 87 -4.53 6.01 -2.11
C SER A 87 -4.36 4.87 -1.12
N ILE A 88 -3.61 3.82 -1.49
CA ILE A 88 -3.28 2.73 -0.58
C ILE A 88 -2.56 3.26 0.66
N PHE A 89 -1.56 4.12 0.47
CA PHE A 89 -0.82 4.68 1.60
C PHE A 89 -1.71 5.52 2.51
N ARG A 90 -2.65 6.26 1.93
CA ARG A 90 -3.61 7.02 2.74
C ARG A 90 -4.52 6.10 3.56
N ILE A 91 -5.00 5.03 2.93
CA ILE A 91 -5.85 4.04 3.62
C ILE A 91 -5.11 3.38 4.78
N ILE A 92 -3.85 2.99 4.56
CA ILE A 92 -3.03 2.35 5.58
C ILE A 92 -2.87 3.24 6.82
N GLN A 93 -2.75 4.56 6.63
CA GLN A 93 -2.60 5.50 7.74
C GLN A 93 -3.77 5.47 8.72
N SER A 94 -4.94 5.05 8.29
CA SER A 94 -6.13 4.99 9.12
C SER A 94 -6.36 3.63 9.78
N ILE A 95 -5.51 2.64 9.51
CA ILE A 95 -5.62 1.32 10.14
C ILE A 95 -5.17 1.41 11.60
N PRO A 96 -6.04 1.10 12.59
CA PRO A 96 -5.70 1.29 14.00
C PRO A 96 -4.85 0.17 14.61
N SER A 97 -4.56 -0.89 13.87
CA SER A 97 -3.80 -2.03 14.38
C SER A 97 -2.36 -1.67 14.71
N LYS A 98 -1.88 -2.11 15.86
CA LYS A 98 -0.48 -1.94 16.26
C LYS A 98 0.48 -2.67 15.33
N LYS A 99 0.02 -3.72 14.66
CA LYS A 99 0.83 -4.48 13.70
C LYS A 99 1.20 -3.66 12.46
N VAL A 100 0.48 -2.59 12.20
CA VAL A 100 0.73 -1.69 11.07
C VAL A 100 1.72 -0.57 11.44
N GLU A 101 2.03 -0.40 12.71
CA GLU A 101 2.92 0.66 13.18
C GLU A 101 4.29 0.67 12.50
N PRO A 102 4.99 -0.47 12.30
CA PRO A 102 6.26 -0.47 11.59
C PRO A 102 6.15 0.10 10.17
N PHE A 103 5.06 -0.17 9.48
CA PHE A 103 4.84 0.38 8.14
C PHE A 103 4.61 1.89 8.19
N LYS A 104 3.85 2.36 9.17
CA LYS A 104 3.60 3.81 9.35
C LYS A 104 4.91 4.55 9.65
N ARG A 105 5.79 3.96 10.45
CA ARG A 105 7.11 4.52 10.74
C ARG A 105 7.97 4.58 9.49
N TRP A 106 7.92 3.53 8.68
CA TRP A 106 8.65 3.50 7.42
C TRP A 106 8.18 4.62 6.49
N LEU A 107 6.86 4.83 6.38
CA LEU A 107 6.30 5.93 5.57
C LEU A 107 6.77 7.29 6.08
N ALA A 108 6.78 7.49 7.40
CA ALA A 108 7.25 8.74 7.99
C ALA A 108 8.73 8.99 7.68
N LYS A 109 9.54 7.93 7.74
CA LYS A 109 10.96 8.01 7.41
C LYS A 109 11.19 8.37 5.95
N VAL A 110 10.46 7.73 5.03
CA VAL A 110 10.54 8.02 3.60
C VAL A 110 10.16 9.47 3.32
N GLY A 111 9.09 9.94 3.96
CA GLY A 111 8.67 11.34 3.84
C GLY A 111 9.72 12.31 4.32
N TYR A 112 10.34 12.02 5.45
CA TYR A 112 11.43 12.84 5.99
C TYR A 112 12.62 12.88 5.03
N GLU A 113 13.05 11.73 4.53
CA GLU A 113 14.15 11.64 3.58
C GLU A 113 13.87 12.42 2.29
N ARG A 114 12.63 12.34 1.82
CA ARG A 114 12.22 13.08 0.63
C ARG A 114 12.29 14.59 0.84
N ILE A 115 11.86 15.07 1.99
CA ILE A 115 11.96 16.50 2.33
C ILE A 115 13.41 16.94 2.37
N GLN A 116 14.29 16.12 2.97
CA GLN A 116 15.72 16.43 2.98
C GLN A 116 16.31 16.51 1.58
N GLU A 117 15.91 15.63 0.68
CA GLU A 117 16.37 15.65 -0.72
C GLU A 117 15.91 16.92 -1.45
N ILE A 118 14.72 17.43 -1.13
CA ILE A 118 14.22 18.67 -1.71
C ILE A 118 15.07 19.84 -1.24
N GLU A 119 15.47 19.85 0.03
CA GLU A 119 16.33 20.89 0.60
C GLU A 119 17.78 20.75 0.17
N ASN A 120 18.24 19.52 -0.09
CA ASN A 120 19.60 19.21 -0.52
C ASN A 120 19.59 18.17 -1.63
N PRO A 121 19.52 18.59 -2.92
CA PRO A 121 19.42 17.66 -4.05
C PRO A 121 20.56 16.65 -4.18
N GLU A 122 21.73 16.91 -3.57
CA GLU A 122 22.85 15.96 -3.60
C GLU A 122 22.48 14.65 -2.92
N LEU A 123 21.62 14.69 -1.91
CA LEU A 123 21.17 13.47 -1.22
C LEU A 123 20.40 12.55 -2.14
N ALA A 124 19.61 13.11 -3.05
CA ALA A 124 18.89 12.33 -4.06
C ALA A 124 19.87 11.61 -4.99
N GLN A 125 20.94 12.27 -5.38
CA GLN A 125 21.98 11.66 -6.23
C GLN A 125 22.69 10.52 -5.51
N GLU A 126 22.99 10.68 -4.24
CA GLU A 126 23.60 9.61 -3.43
C GLU A 126 22.69 8.40 -3.32
N ARG A 127 21.39 8.61 -3.11
CA ARG A 127 20.43 7.53 -3.05
C ARG A 127 20.35 6.80 -4.40
N MET A 128 20.38 7.53 -5.49
CA MET A 128 20.37 6.95 -6.83
C MET A 128 21.61 6.11 -7.09
N LYS A 129 22.78 6.58 -6.67
CA LYS A 129 24.01 5.81 -6.79
C LYS A 129 23.92 4.49 -6.04
N LYS A 130 23.43 4.52 -4.81
CA LYS A 130 23.26 3.30 -4.01
C LYS A 130 22.30 2.31 -4.67
N LEU A 131 21.28 2.82 -5.34
CA LEU A 131 20.30 1.98 -6.02
C LEU A 131 20.91 1.20 -7.19
N TYR A 132 21.88 1.81 -7.89
CA TYR A 132 22.50 1.22 -9.08
C TYR A 132 23.86 0.57 -8.82
N GLU A 133 24.34 0.57 -7.60
CA GLU A 133 25.50 -0.21 -7.19
C GLU A 133 25.07 -1.67 -6.95
#